data_a4df5b7183904dff353dd1b0155068df
#
_entry.id   a4df5b7183904dff353dd1b0155068df
#
_cell.length_a   1.000
_cell.length_b   1.000
_cell.length_c   1.000
_cell.angle_alpha   90.00
_cell.angle_beta   90.00
_cell.angle_gamma   90.00
#
_symmetry.space_group_name_H-M   'P 1'
#
loop_
_entity.id
_entity.type
_entity.pdbx_description
1 polymer ?
#
loop_
_entity_poly.entity_id
_entity_poly.type
_entity_poly.pdbx_seq_one_letter_code
_entity_poly.pdbx_strand_id
1 'polypeptide(L)' 'MELQVGDHITDETGEWEMIAPPYSTAGGRVVHARVQRINEPASWEIRSWDELKRINVT' A
#
# COMPACT_ATOMS: atom_id res chain seq x y z
N MET A 1 2.42 -12.23 2.37
CA MET A 1 1.37 -11.45 1.69
C MET A 1 1.90 -10.96 0.36
N GLU A 2 1.15 -11.15 -0.70
CA GLU A 2 1.57 -10.77 -2.03
C GLU A 2 0.68 -9.65 -2.53
N LEU A 3 1.29 -8.48 -2.78
CA LEU A 3 0.57 -7.30 -3.23
C LEU A 3 0.85 -7.06 -4.71
N GLN A 4 -0.18 -6.69 -5.44
CA GLN A 4 -0.10 -6.46 -6.88
C GLN A 4 -0.70 -5.10 -7.22
N VAL A 5 -0.27 -4.53 -8.34
CA VAL A 5 -0.86 -3.31 -8.87
C VAL A 5 -2.36 -3.54 -9.08
N GLY A 6 -3.16 -2.58 -8.65
CA GLY A 6 -4.61 -2.68 -8.70
C GLY A 6 -5.25 -3.18 -7.42
N ASP A 7 -4.47 -3.72 -6.48
CA ASP A 7 -5.02 -4.14 -5.20
C ASP A 7 -5.52 -2.94 -4.41
N HIS A 8 -6.62 -3.14 -3.71
CA HIS A 8 -7.14 -2.15 -2.78
C HIS A 8 -6.65 -2.48 -1.38
N ILE A 9 -6.13 -1.48 -0.69
CA ILE A 9 -5.60 -1.62 0.65
C ILE A 9 -6.41 -0.73 1.58
N THR A 10 -6.87 -1.29 2.69
CA THR A 10 -7.54 -0.53 3.73
C THR A 10 -6.64 -0.47 4.95
N ASP A 11 -6.31 0.71 5.41
CA ASP A 11 -5.54 0.92 6.63
C ASP A 11 -6.26 1.94 7.51
N GLU A 12 -5.60 2.39 8.57
CA GLU A 12 -6.17 3.34 9.52
C GLU A 12 -6.50 4.70 8.89
N THR A 13 -5.91 5.01 7.73
CA THR A 13 -6.13 6.27 7.04
C THR A 13 -7.19 6.17 5.95
N GLY A 14 -7.74 4.98 5.72
CA GLY A 14 -8.80 4.77 4.74
C GLY A 14 -8.43 3.77 3.66
N GLU A 15 -9.04 3.90 2.51
CA GLU A 15 -8.87 2.97 1.41
C GLU A 15 -7.96 3.56 0.34
N TRP A 16 -7.06 2.71 -0.15
CA TRP A 16 -6.06 3.08 -1.14
C TRP A 16 -6.03 2.06 -2.27
N GLU A 17 -5.65 2.49 -3.43
CA GLU A 17 -5.38 1.62 -4.58
C GLU A 17 -3.89 1.63 -4.89
N MET A 18 -3.30 0.45 -5.03
CA MET A 18 -1.88 0.31 -5.36
C MET A 18 -1.67 0.60 -6.84
N ILE A 19 -0.81 1.57 -7.14
CA ILE A 19 -0.59 2.02 -8.53
C ILE A 19 0.80 1.70 -9.06
N ALA A 20 1.66 1.09 -8.25
CA ALA A 20 2.98 0.64 -8.68
C ALA A 20 3.37 -0.58 -7.87
N PRO A 21 4.29 -1.44 -8.37
CA PRO A 21 4.72 -2.61 -7.63
C PRO A 21 5.32 -2.22 -6.28
N PRO A 22 5.01 -2.97 -5.22
CA PRO A 22 5.58 -2.70 -3.91
C PRO A 22 7.05 -3.10 -3.84
N TYR A 23 7.77 -2.50 -2.91
CA TYR A 23 9.13 -2.92 -2.60
C TYR A 23 9.31 -2.94 -1.09
N SER A 24 10.31 -3.68 -0.62
CA SER A 24 10.54 -3.82 0.81
C SER A 24 11.94 -3.36 1.19
N THR A 25 12.09 -2.96 2.45
CA THR A 25 13.35 -2.56 3.05
C THR A 25 13.49 -3.23 4.41
N ALA A 26 14.64 -3.01 5.08
CA ALA A 26 14.88 -3.58 6.41
C ALA A 26 14.73 -5.10 6.44
N GLY A 27 15.27 -5.78 5.42
CA GLY A 27 15.19 -7.24 5.37
C GLY A 27 13.79 -7.78 5.09
N GLY A 28 12.95 -6.98 4.46
CA GLY A 28 11.57 -7.38 4.16
C GLY A 28 10.57 -7.00 5.22
N ARG A 29 11.00 -6.30 6.28
CA ARG A 29 10.13 -5.98 7.42
C ARG A 29 9.23 -4.78 7.16
N VAL A 30 9.60 -3.92 6.23
CA VAL A 30 8.83 -2.73 5.88
C VAL A 30 8.51 -2.80 4.40
N VAL A 31 7.23 -2.69 4.07
CA VAL A 31 6.76 -2.68 2.69
C VAL A 31 6.38 -1.26 2.32
N HIS A 32 6.85 -0.81 1.17
CA HIS A 32 6.53 0.51 0.63
C HIS A 32 5.76 0.34 -0.67
N ALA A 33 4.77 1.17 -0.88
CA ALA A 33 4.00 1.13 -2.11
C ALA A 33 3.54 2.53 -2.49
N ARG A 34 3.50 2.76 -3.81
CA ARG A 34 2.86 3.97 -4.33
C ARG A 34 1.38 3.69 -4.45
N VAL A 35 0.58 4.50 -3.80
CA VAL A 35 -0.86 4.31 -3.73
C VAL A 35 -1.56 5.63 -4.02
N GLN A 36 -2.85 5.54 -4.31
CA GLN A 36 -3.71 6.71 -4.47
C GLN A 36 -5.04 6.43 -3.80
N ARG A 37 -5.75 7.49 -3.42
CA ARG A 37 -7.15 7.35 -3.00
C ARG A 37 -7.97 6.85 -4.17
N ILE A 38 -8.92 5.96 -3.90
CA ILE A 38 -9.77 5.40 -4.93
C ILE A 38 -10.51 6.53 -5.64
N ASN A 39 -10.41 6.56 -6.98
CA ASN A 39 -11.01 7.59 -7.84
C ASN A 39 -10.41 8.99 -7.66
N GLU A 40 -9.22 9.10 -7.07
CA GLU A 40 -8.55 10.37 -6.87
C GLU A 40 -7.08 10.27 -7.29
N PRO A 41 -6.76 10.22 -8.60
CA PRO A 41 -5.39 10.02 -9.07
C PRO A 41 -4.39 11.08 -8.59
N ALA A 42 -4.85 12.29 -8.33
CA ALA A 42 -3.96 13.36 -7.85
C ALA A 42 -3.55 13.20 -6.39
N SER A 43 -4.13 12.24 -5.68
CA SER A 43 -3.85 12.01 -4.26
C SER A 43 -2.72 11.01 -4.02
N TRP A 44 -2.01 10.58 -5.06
CA TRP A 44 -1.00 9.54 -4.92
C TRP A 44 0.08 9.93 -3.90
N GLU A 45 0.56 8.93 -3.17
CA GLU A 45 1.68 9.09 -2.25
C GLU A 45 2.36 7.74 -2.04
N ILE A 46 3.54 7.75 -1.44
CA ILE A 46 4.20 6.52 -1.05
C ILE A 46 3.87 6.27 0.41
N ARG A 47 3.29 5.11 0.69
CA ARG A 47 2.98 4.69 2.04
C ARG A 47 3.84 3.49 2.42
N SER A 48 4.07 3.36 3.72
CA SER A 48 4.91 2.28 4.25
C SER A 48 4.18 1.57 5.37
N TRP A 49 4.29 0.25 5.39
CA TRP A 49 3.68 -0.57 6.44
C TRP A 49 4.74 -1.51 7.01
N ASP A 50 4.82 -1.53 8.34
CA ASP A 50 5.65 -2.50 9.05
C ASP A 50 4.95 -3.87 9.00
N GLU A 51 5.72 -4.96 9.04
CA GLU A 51 5.16 -6.30 8.99
C GLU A 51 4.20 -6.58 10.16
N LEU A 52 4.36 -5.87 11.27
CA LEU A 52 3.49 -6.04 12.44
C LEU A 52 2.20 -5.25 12.32
N LYS A 53 2.09 -4.35 11.36
CA LYS A 53 0.91 -3.54 11.17
C LYS A 53 -0.08 -4.29 10.28
N ARG A 54 -1.32 -4.36 10.73
CA ARG A 54 -2.36 -5.04 9.98
C ARG A 54 -2.95 -4.12 8.92
N ILE A 55 -3.05 -4.64 7.71
CA ILE A 55 -3.76 -3.98 6.63
C ILE A 55 -4.66 -5.01 5.96
N ASN A 56 -5.76 -4.53 5.36
CA ASN A 56 -6.65 -5.38 4.60
C ASN A 56 -6.42 -5.12 3.11
N VAL A 57 -6.25 -6.21 2.35
CA VAL A 57 -6.04 -6.14 0.91
C VAL A 57 -7.21 -6.84 0.22
N THR A 58 -7.80 -6.15 -0.73
CA THR A 58 -8.92 -6.71 -1.50
C THR A 58 -8.69 -6.60 -3.00
#